data_4d324d48ec68afe58b529c871ec332f0
#
_entry.id   4d324d48ec68afe58b529c871ec332f0
#
_cell.length_a   1.000
_cell.length_b   1.000
_cell.length_c   1.000
_cell.angle_alpha   90.00
_cell.angle_beta   90.00
_cell.angle_gamma   90.00
#
_symmetry.space_group_name_H-M   'P 1'
#
loop_
_entity.id
_entity.type
_entity.pdbx_description
1 polymer ?
#
loop_
_entity_poly.entity_id
_entity_poly.type
_entity_poly.pdbx_seq_one_letter_code
_entity_poly.pdbx_strand_id
1 'polypeptide(L)'
;MDSRQQKALERYALLGGILYRKGERGAVVRQVAELAESELNLADGGPEHLSRATLYRMLAAVRKGGAKALMRQERSDKGTIRAIPPATLERLIALRTEHPQATTPILIRTLELAGEVAEGSLHASTVRRILRERAPRADKGTRRAYRRWEPAGPMALWQGDASPGPWLHGQRLQLYLWLDVYSRAIVAARYYLNQRLPAFDDCLWRAIARYGVPQGAHVDNGSPYVSRHFLRVLADLGIQPIHAAPRQPTGKGRVERVFRTIQEQAEPALRDLLERGEITTLEAVNGLLARWIEDYNRRPHGTTKQPPYDLLGEPRPYPDLRRLGEIFLWREERKVTKRGEVSLGGNHYAVPDDLVGLRVTVAFHPFDLREVYIELQDQTITAQPALPVAHLTLPKLTEPARRRRTAPGGYLQALPERPGTLPQAPSAYVLSDASLAALLQGALGRELHVEELDLVRLTLSRPGLPLRAEAEQRLLGFIRRAGRDLHLSRYLAAVTKDGDI
;
A
#
# COMPACT_ATOMS: atom_id res chain seq x y z
N MET A 1 -28.32 -39.37 16.57
CA MET A 1 -29.66 -38.76 16.70
C MET A 1 -29.46 -37.26 16.53
N ASP A 2 -30.26 -36.59 15.68
CA ASP A 2 -30.13 -35.13 15.51
C ASP A 2 -30.53 -34.42 16.80
N SER A 3 -29.80 -33.41 17.23
CA SER A 3 -30.04 -32.56 18.41
C SER A 3 -31.51 -32.10 18.50
N ARG A 4 -32.18 -31.86 17.39
CA ARG A 4 -33.58 -31.48 17.31
C ARG A 4 -34.53 -32.63 17.69
N GLN A 5 -34.20 -33.84 17.29
CA GLN A 5 -34.97 -35.05 17.65
C GLN A 5 -34.81 -35.31 19.13
N GLN A 6 -33.62 -35.18 19.67
CA GLN A 6 -33.36 -35.35 21.09
C GLN A 6 -34.14 -34.35 21.95
N LYS A 7 -34.12 -33.06 21.58
CA LYS A 7 -34.90 -32.02 22.29
C LYS A 7 -36.42 -32.23 22.22
N ALA A 8 -36.92 -32.73 21.09
CA ALA A 8 -38.32 -33.07 20.97
C ALA A 8 -38.74 -34.27 21.86
N LEU A 9 -37.87 -35.28 22.00
CA LEU A 9 -38.08 -36.43 22.86
C LEU A 9 -38.03 -36.04 24.32
N GLU A 10 -37.11 -35.20 24.74
CA GLU A 10 -37.02 -34.70 26.12
C GLU A 10 -38.27 -33.91 26.52
N ARG A 11 -38.72 -33.00 25.61
CA ARG A 11 -39.99 -32.27 25.81
C ARG A 11 -41.21 -33.20 25.84
N TYR A 12 -41.20 -34.28 25.04
CA TYR A 12 -42.25 -35.28 25.04
C TYR A 12 -42.23 -36.05 26.38
N ALA A 13 -41.07 -36.43 26.88
CA ALA A 13 -40.92 -37.14 28.19
C ALA A 13 -41.44 -36.29 29.35
N LEU A 14 -41.11 -34.95 29.37
CA LEU A 14 -41.65 -34.01 30.36
C LEU A 14 -43.18 -33.98 30.41
N LEU A 15 -43.83 -34.11 29.23
CA LEU A 15 -45.28 -34.12 29.13
C LEU A 15 -45.90 -35.49 29.44
N GLY A 16 -45.08 -36.52 29.55
CA GLY A 16 -45.54 -37.91 29.75
C GLY A 16 -46.44 -38.08 30.96
N GLY A 17 -46.11 -37.47 32.11
CA GLY A 17 -46.89 -37.47 33.33
C GLY A 17 -48.30 -36.87 33.18
N ILE A 18 -48.45 -35.92 32.20
CA ILE A 18 -49.74 -35.28 31.91
C ILE A 18 -50.52 -36.03 30.85
N LEU A 19 -49.86 -36.64 29.88
CA LEU A 19 -50.47 -37.31 28.72
C LEU A 19 -51.11 -38.62 29.04
N TYR A 20 -50.55 -39.39 29.98
CA TYR A 20 -50.96 -40.77 30.24
C TYR A 20 -51.80 -40.94 31.54
N ARG A 21 -52.07 -39.86 32.28
CA ARG A 21 -52.90 -39.91 33.46
C ARG A 21 -54.41 -39.92 33.10
N LYS A 22 -55.12 -40.99 33.52
CA LYS A 22 -56.60 -41.05 33.46
C LYS A 22 -57.14 -40.65 34.84
N GLY A 23 -58.04 -39.66 34.91
CA GLY A 23 -58.78 -39.39 36.13
C GLY A 23 -58.91 -37.88 36.43
N GLU A 24 -59.46 -37.46 37.46
CA GLU A 24 -59.79 -36.17 38.10
C GLU A 24 -59.83 -34.87 37.25
N ARG A 25 -61.02 -34.22 37.32
CA ARG A 25 -61.16 -32.84 36.80
C ARG A 25 -60.16 -31.92 37.50
N GLY A 26 -59.26 -31.24 36.71
CA GLY A 26 -58.29 -30.29 37.23
C GLY A 26 -56.87 -30.83 37.41
N ALA A 27 -56.58 -32.13 37.32
CA ALA A 27 -55.25 -32.69 37.46
C ALA A 27 -54.27 -32.16 36.42
N VAL A 28 -54.69 -32.01 35.20
CA VAL A 28 -53.87 -31.42 34.09
C VAL A 28 -53.51 -29.97 34.39
N VAL A 29 -54.43 -29.18 34.96
CA VAL A 29 -54.19 -27.76 35.30
C VAL A 29 -53.14 -27.62 36.41
N ARG A 30 -53.25 -28.48 37.45
CA ARG A 30 -52.27 -28.49 38.57
C ARG A 30 -50.87 -28.87 38.09
N GLN A 31 -50.76 -29.95 37.29
CA GLN A 31 -49.45 -30.41 36.79
C GLN A 31 -48.80 -29.41 35.78
N VAL A 32 -49.60 -28.75 34.96
CA VAL A 32 -49.11 -27.68 34.08
C VAL A 32 -48.62 -26.49 34.91
N ALA A 33 -49.29 -26.19 36.06
CA ALA A 33 -48.84 -25.14 36.96
C ALA A 33 -47.50 -25.50 37.63
N GLU A 34 -47.39 -26.72 38.17
CA GLU A 34 -46.18 -27.25 38.78
C GLU A 34 -45.00 -27.27 37.81
N LEU A 35 -45.17 -27.74 36.58
CA LEU A 35 -44.14 -27.75 35.56
C LEU A 35 -43.75 -26.33 35.09
N ALA A 36 -44.66 -25.37 35.13
CA ALA A 36 -44.34 -23.99 34.77
C ALA A 36 -43.52 -23.27 35.86
N GLU A 37 -43.64 -23.72 37.08
CA GLU A 37 -42.87 -23.19 38.24
C GLU A 37 -41.52 -23.91 38.42
N SER A 38 -41.33 -25.08 37.79
CA SER A 38 -40.08 -25.84 37.88
C SER A 38 -39.03 -25.37 36.89
N GLU A 39 -37.77 -25.41 37.29
CA GLU A 39 -36.61 -25.18 36.46
C GLU A 39 -36.28 -26.47 35.70
N LEU A 40 -36.32 -26.43 34.37
CA LEU A 40 -36.14 -27.60 33.52
C LEU A 40 -34.75 -27.58 32.91
N ASN A 41 -33.95 -28.58 33.17
CA ASN A 41 -32.65 -28.79 32.57
C ASN A 41 -32.80 -29.66 31.31
N LEU A 42 -32.82 -29.02 30.13
CA LEU A 42 -32.81 -29.69 28.84
C LEU A 42 -31.37 -29.79 28.30
N ALA A 43 -31.03 -30.88 27.61
CA ALA A 43 -29.66 -31.26 27.24
C ALA A 43 -28.87 -30.24 26.42
N ASP A 44 -29.49 -29.19 25.89
CA ASP A 44 -28.88 -28.22 24.96
C ASP A 44 -28.86 -26.76 25.48
N GLY A 45 -29.10 -26.52 26.74
CA GLY A 45 -29.12 -25.14 27.24
C GLY A 45 -29.16 -25.09 28.76
N GLY A 46 -28.85 -23.96 29.32
CA GLY A 46 -29.06 -23.74 30.77
C GLY A 46 -30.52 -23.89 31.18
N PRO A 47 -30.83 -23.67 32.45
CA PRO A 47 -32.17 -23.84 33.02
C PRO A 47 -33.20 -23.04 32.22
N GLU A 48 -34.27 -23.69 31.73
CA GLU A 48 -35.35 -23.12 30.92
C GLU A 48 -36.66 -23.17 31.72
N HIS A 49 -37.34 -22.01 31.87
CA HIS A 49 -38.71 -21.96 32.41
C HIS A 49 -39.72 -21.94 31.28
N LEU A 50 -40.63 -22.91 31.25
CA LEU A 50 -41.69 -22.98 30.25
C LEU A 50 -43.00 -22.37 30.79
N SER A 51 -43.50 -21.34 30.10
CA SER A 51 -44.80 -20.76 30.47
C SER A 51 -45.95 -21.74 30.32
N ARG A 52 -47.01 -21.61 31.18
CA ARG A 52 -48.22 -22.41 31.09
C ARG A 52 -48.83 -22.45 29.68
N ALA A 53 -48.80 -21.30 28.97
CA ALA A 53 -49.24 -21.21 27.59
C ALA A 53 -48.41 -22.06 26.60
N THR A 54 -47.11 -22.16 26.85
CA THR A 54 -46.20 -22.99 26.04
C THR A 54 -46.46 -24.47 26.30
N LEU A 55 -46.65 -24.87 27.56
CA LEU A 55 -46.97 -26.25 27.92
C LEU A 55 -48.31 -26.70 27.33
N TYR A 56 -49.36 -25.87 27.37
CA TYR A 56 -50.65 -26.19 26.72
C TYR A 56 -50.51 -26.30 25.21
N ARG A 57 -49.71 -25.43 24.54
CA ARG A 57 -49.45 -25.57 23.09
C ARG A 57 -48.73 -26.86 22.75
N MET A 58 -47.75 -27.25 23.59
CA MET A 58 -47.01 -28.50 23.42
C MET A 58 -47.93 -29.72 23.62
N LEU A 59 -48.79 -29.73 24.62
CA LEU A 59 -49.77 -30.79 24.85
C LEU A 59 -50.76 -30.90 23.67
N ALA A 60 -51.25 -29.80 23.16
CA ALA A 60 -52.13 -29.79 21.97
C ALA A 60 -51.40 -30.31 20.74
N ALA A 61 -50.14 -29.93 20.51
CA ALA A 61 -49.32 -30.43 19.43
C ALA A 61 -49.08 -31.94 19.52
N VAL A 62 -48.73 -32.44 20.69
CA VAL A 62 -48.48 -33.89 20.93
C VAL A 62 -49.77 -34.72 20.72
N ARG A 63 -50.93 -34.22 21.14
CA ARG A 63 -52.22 -34.91 20.93
C ARG A 63 -52.58 -35.04 19.46
N LYS A 64 -52.11 -34.11 18.60
CA LYS A 64 -52.36 -34.13 17.14
C LYS A 64 -51.35 -34.93 16.34
N GLY A 65 -50.08 -34.96 16.75
CA GLY A 65 -49.00 -35.51 15.91
C GLY A 65 -47.88 -36.24 16.69
N GLY A 66 -48.09 -36.58 17.95
CA GLY A 66 -47.08 -37.28 18.77
C GLY A 66 -45.83 -36.48 19.04
N ALA A 67 -44.75 -37.14 19.41
CA ALA A 67 -43.46 -36.51 19.70
C ALA A 67 -42.89 -35.72 18.49
N LYS A 68 -43.18 -36.14 17.26
CA LYS A 68 -42.75 -35.44 16.04
C LYS A 68 -43.31 -34.02 15.94
N ALA A 69 -44.46 -33.73 16.50
CA ALA A 69 -45.07 -32.39 16.49
C ALA A 69 -44.33 -31.39 17.39
N LEU A 70 -43.45 -31.86 18.29
CA LEU A 70 -42.57 -31.01 19.09
C LEU A 70 -41.24 -30.68 18.39
N MET A 71 -40.96 -31.31 17.24
CA MET A 71 -39.78 -30.96 16.47
C MET A 71 -39.95 -29.57 15.88
N ARG A 72 -38.91 -28.73 16.08
CA ARG A 72 -38.88 -27.40 15.45
C ARG A 72 -38.88 -27.55 13.94
N GLN A 73 -39.96 -27.13 13.31
CA GLN A 73 -40.01 -27.08 11.84
C GLN A 73 -38.93 -26.15 11.30
N GLU A 74 -38.29 -26.57 10.22
CA GLU A 74 -37.40 -25.67 9.50
C GLU A 74 -38.22 -24.51 8.94
N ARG A 75 -37.66 -23.31 9.02
CA ARG A 75 -38.29 -22.14 8.41
C ARG A 75 -38.36 -22.37 6.90
N SER A 76 -39.51 -22.10 6.31
CA SER A 76 -39.76 -22.20 4.87
C SER A 76 -38.83 -21.26 4.05
N ASP A 77 -38.26 -20.25 4.68
CA ASP A 77 -37.32 -19.29 4.10
C ASP A 77 -35.83 -19.64 4.37
N LYS A 78 -35.55 -20.82 4.93
CA LYS A 78 -34.17 -21.28 5.15
C LYS A 78 -33.45 -21.44 3.82
N GLY A 79 -32.35 -20.66 3.63
CA GLY A 79 -31.59 -20.63 2.39
C GLY A 79 -31.98 -19.52 1.42
N THR A 80 -33.09 -18.80 1.68
CA THR A 80 -33.48 -17.63 0.88
C THR A 80 -32.73 -16.41 1.38
N ILE A 81 -31.95 -15.82 0.50
CA ILE A 81 -31.16 -14.60 0.79
C ILE A 81 -32.01 -13.38 0.44
N ARG A 82 -32.70 -12.81 1.43
CA ARG A 82 -33.54 -11.62 1.24
C ARG A 82 -32.76 -10.32 1.25
N ALA A 83 -31.57 -10.33 1.87
CA ALA A 83 -30.77 -9.13 2.11
C ALA A 83 -29.96 -8.65 0.88
N ILE A 84 -29.89 -9.43 -0.18
CA ILE A 84 -29.12 -9.11 -1.39
C ILE A 84 -29.96 -9.52 -2.60
N PRO A 85 -30.17 -8.63 -3.59
CA PRO A 85 -30.86 -8.97 -4.83
C PRO A 85 -30.16 -10.12 -5.56
N PRO A 86 -30.93 -11.02 -6.24
CA PRO A 86 -30.34 -12.18 -6.92
C PRO A 86 -29.25 -11.82 -7.94
N ALA A 87 -29.46 -10.80 -8.77
CA ALA A 87 -28.48 -10.33 -9.74
C ALA A 87 -27.17 -9.84 -9.08
N THR A 88 -27.27 -9.08 -7.98
CA THR A 88 -26.12 -8.62 -7.19
C THR A 88 -25.38 -9.80 -6.56
N LEU A 89 -26.11 -10.82 -6.12
CA LEU A 89 -25.51 -12.03 -5.55
C LEU A 89 -24.72 -12.82 -6.59
N GLU A 90 -25.29 -13.02 -7.78
CA GLU A 90 -24.60 -13.67 -8.90
C GLU A 90 -23.34 -12.91 -9.28
N ARG A 91 -23.42 -11.59 -9.35
CA ARG A 91 -22.27 -10.73 -9.63
C ARG A 91 -21.17 -10.84 -8.57
N LEU A 92 -21.54 -10.88 -7.28
CA LEU A 92 -20.59 -11.11 -6.16
C LEU A 92 -19.92 -12.49 -6.25
N ILE A 93 -20.66 -13.53 -6.64
CA ILE A 93 -20.12 -14.89 -6.83
C ILE A 93 -19.17 -14.91 -8.02
N ALA A 94 -19.53 -14.30 -9.15
CA ALA A 94 -18.68 -14.19 -10.33
C ALA A 94 -17.37 -13.46 -9.97
N LEU A 95 -17.44 -12.28 -9.36
CA LEU A 95 -16.27 -11.52 -8.90
C LEU A 95 -15.40 -12.32 -7.92
N ARG A 96 -15.99 -13.13 -7.02
CA ARG A 96 -15.24 -14.00 -6.14
C ARG A 96 -14.53 -15.12 -6.90
N THR A 97 -15.16 -15.67 -7.94
CA THR A 97 -14.60 -16.75 -8.77
C THR A 97 -13.46 -16.21 -9.64
N GLU A 98 -13.65 -15.03 -10.24
CA GLU A 98 -12.62 -14.33 -11.02
C GLU A 98 -11.45 -13.91 -10.16
N HIS A 99 -11.71 -13.46 -8.92
CA HIS A 99 -10.69 -12.95 -7.97
C HIS A 99 -10.74 -13.69 -6.63
N PRO A 100 -10.28 -14.95 -6.55
CA PRO A 100 -10.39 -15.78 -5.34
C PRO A 100 -9.70 -15.20 -4.09
N GLN A 101 -8.66 -14.37 -4.28
CA GLN A 101 -7.90 -13.74 -3.20
C GLN A 101 -8.50 -12.40 -2.73
N ALA A 102 -9.39 -11.77 -3.50
CA ALA A 102 -10.00 -10.50 -3.13
C ALA A 102 -10.78 -10.61 -1.81
N THR A 103 -10.73 -9.58 -0.97
CA THR A 103 -11.49 -9.55 0.28
C THR A 103 -12.96 -9.19 0.04
N THR A 104 -13.87 -9.60 0.92
CA THR A 104 -15.29 -9.24 0.81
C THR A 104 -15.51 -7.72 0.72
N PRO A 105 -14.83 -6.87 1.51
CA PRO A 105 -14.98 -5.43 1.38
C PRO A 105 -14.60 -4.90 -0.01
N ILE A 106 -13.56 -5.44 -0.64
CA ILE A 106 -13.16 -4.98 -1.98
C ILE A 106 -14.16 -5.41 -3.05
N LEU A 107 -14.75 -6.61 -2.94
CA LEU A 107 -15.80 -7.04 -3.86
C LEU A 107 -17.03 -6.13 -3.77
N ILE A 108 -17.42 -5.73 -2.55
CA ILE A 108 -18.51 -4.76 -2.33
C ILE A 108 -18.12 -3.42 -2.95
N ARG A 109 -16.93 -2.91 -2.64
CA ARG A 109 -16.45 -1.63 -3.16
C ARG A 109 -16.38 -1.59 -4.69
N THR A 110 -16.03 -2.71 -5.32
CA THR A 110 -16.05 -2.84 -6.79
C THR A 110 -17.44 -2.58 -7.34
N LEU A 111 -18.47 -3.17 -6.74
CA LEU A 111 -19.87 -3.00 -7.19
C LEU A 111 -20.38 -1.58 -6.91
N GLU A 112 -20.00 -0.98 -5.79
CA GLU A 112 -20.32 0.41 -5.45
C GLU A 112 -19.71 1.39 -6.44
N LEU A 113 -18.43 1.24 -6.78
CA LEU A 113 -17.74 2.09 -7.75
C LEU A 113 -18.23 1.90 -9.18
N ALA A 114 -18.68 0.69 -9.52
CA ALA A 114 -19.33 0.42 -10.80
C ALA A 114 -20.77 0.96 -10.90
N GLY A 115 -21.32 1.49 -9.79
CA GLY A 115 -22.71 1.95 -9.73
C GLY A 115 -23.76 0.83 -9.74
N GLU A 116 -23.32 -0.44 -9.58
CA GLU A 116 -24.20 -1.60 -9.55
C GLU A 116 -25.00 -1.71 -8.25
N VAL A 117 -24.48 -1.12 -7.17
CA VAL A 117 -25.13 -1.03 -5.86
C VAL A 117 -24.86 0.32 -5.21
N ALA A 118 -25.81 0.81 -4.39
CA ALA A 118 -25.62 2.05 -3.63
C ALA A 118 -24.55 1.86 -2.54
N GLU A 119 -23.76 2.91 -2.28
CA GLU A 119 -22.71 2.90 -1.24
C GLU A 119 -23.32 2.55 0.12
N GLY A 120 -22.69 1.60 0.82
CA GLY A 120 -23.12 1.13 2.14
C GLY A 120 -24.37 0.25 2.15
N SER A 121 -25.01 -0.07 0.99
CA SER A 121 -26.18 -0.94 0.93
C SER A 121 -25.90 -2.39 1.26
N LEU A 122 -24.65 -2.86 1.12
CA LEU A 122 -24.25 -4.24 1.35
C LEU A 122 -23.41 -4.37 2.63
N HIS A 123 -23.95 -5.07 3.62
CA HIS A 123 -23.21 -5.38 4.83
C HIS A 123 -22.15 -6.47 4.60
N ALA A 124 -20.86 -6.14 4.84
CA ALA A 124 -19.73 -7.04 4.64
C ALA A 124 -19.85 -8.37 5.42
N SER A 125 -20.46 -8.38 6.61
CA SER A 125 -20.73 -9.59 7.37
C SER A 125 -21.73 -10.52 6.69
N THR A 126 -22.79 -9.98 6.14
CA THR A 126 -23.82 -10.73 5.38
C THR A 126 -23.22 -11.32 4.11
N VAL A 127 -22.55 -10.49 3.30
CA VAL A 127 -21.88 -10.94 2.07
C VAL A 127 -20.82 -12.01 2.37
N ARG A 128 -20.01 -11.82 3.42
CA ARG A 128 -18.99 -12.80 3.84
C ARG A 128 -19.59 -14.15 4.22
N ARG A 129 -20.71 -14.17 4.95
CA ARG A 129 -21.41 -15.39 5.31
C ARG A 129 -21.90 -16.14 4.06
N ILE A 130 -22.53 -15.44 3.15
CA ILE A 130 -23.07 -16.00 1.92
C ILE A 130 -21.95 -16.55 1.01
N LEU A 131 -20.89 -15.75 0.79
CA LEU A 131 -19.77 -16.18 -0.03
C LEU A 131 -18.98 -17.34 0.58
N ARG A 132 -18.98 -17.51 1.92
CA ARG A 132 -18.39 -18.69 2.58
C ARG A 132 -19.13 -19.97 2.22
N GLU A 133 -20.44 -19.91 2.09
CA GLU A 133 -21.29 -21.06 1.74
C GLU A 133 -21.26 -21.38 0.25
N ARG A 134 -21.30 -20.35 -0.62
CA ARG A 134 -21.48 -20.52 -2.08
C ARG A 134 -20.20 -20.41 -2.91
N ALA A 135 -19.19 -19.72 -2.42
CA ALA A 135 -17.89 -19.54 -3.07
C ALA A 135 -16.76 -19.46 -2.01
N PRO A 136 -16.43 -20.57 -1.33
CA PRO A 136 -15.44 -20.58 -0.26
C PRO A 136 -14.02 -20.30 -0.77
N ARG A 137 -13.24 -19.59 0.05
CA ARG A 137 -11.80 -19.42 -0.20
C ARG A 137 -11.03 -20.69 0.12
N ALA A 138 -9.92 -20.93 -0.57
CA ALA A 138 -8.98 -21.99 -0.21
C ALA A 138 -8.35 -21.72 1.17
N ASP A 139 -8.24 -22.76 1.99
CA ASP A 139 -7.86 -22.69 3.42
C ASP A 139 -6.37 -22.37 3.65
N LYS A 140 -6.06 -21.67 4.73
CA LYS A 140 -4.71 -21.28 5.14
C LYS A 140 -4.45 -21.76 6.59
N GLY A 141 -3.53 -22.72 6.76
CA GLY A 141 -3.17 -23.38 8.01
C GLY A 141 -2.87 -22.53 9.29
N THR A 142 -2.69 -23.18 10.42
CA THR A 142 -2.69 -22.69 11.81
C THR A 142 -1.54 -21.74 12.23
N ARG A 143 -1.81 -20.84 13.19
CA ARG A 143 -0.94 -19.73 13.62
C ARG A 143 -0.42 -19.89 15.07
N ARG A 144 0.82 -19.44 15.34
CA ARG A 144 1.41 -19.29 16.68
C ARG A 144 1.17 -17.88 17.26
N ALA A 145 1.06 -17.74 18.60
CA ALA A 145 0.83 -16.49 19.33
C ALA A 145 2.15 -15.77 19.67
N TYR A 146 2.20 -14.43 19.45
CA TYR A 146 3.36 -13.60 19.77
C TYR A 146 2.98 -12.39 20.62
N ARG A 147 3.91 -11.91 21.46
CA ARG A 147 3.71 -10.69 22.29
C ARG A 147 3.62 -9.45 21.38
N ARG A 148 2.68 -8.60 21.68
CA ARG A 148 2.43 -7.35 20.94
C ARG A 148 3.37 -6.25 21.43
N TRP A 149 4.15 -5.68 20.51
CA TRP A 149 4.95 -4.49 20.75
C TRP A 149 4.37 -3.33 19.95
N GLU A 150 4.24 -2.16 20.59
CA GLU A 150 3.70 -0.94 19.97
C GLU A 150 4.70 0.20 20.12
N PRO A 151 4.98 1.00 19.05
CA PRO A 151 5.76 2.22 19.15
C PRO A 151 5.02 3.29 19.96
N ALA A 152 5.77 4.27 20.51
CA ALA A 152 5.23 5.31 21.38
C ALA A 152 4.29 6.30 20.66
N GLY A 153 4.45 6.49 19.35
CA GLY A 153 3.66 7.42 18.55
C GLY A 153 3.96 7.33 17.06
N PRO A 154 3.32 8.18 16.24
CA PRO A 154 3.62 8.29 14.82
C PRO A 154 5.07 8.71 14.61
N MET A 155 5.67 8.33 13.49
CA MET A 155 7.07 8.61 13.13
C MET A 155 8.11 8.00 14.07
N ALA A 156 7.72 7.29 15.14
CA ALA A 156 8.68 6.65 16.05
C ALA A 156 9.39 5.46 15.39
N LEU A 157 8.70 4.72 14.53
CA LEU A 157 9.28 3.59 13.81
C LEU A 157 8.61 3.37 12.48
N TRP A 158 9.41 3.34 11.43
CA TRP A 158 8.98 2.83 10.13
C TRP A 158 9.49 1.41 9.90
N GLN A 159 8.69 0.59 9.25
CA GLN A 159 9.08 -0.72 8.76
C GLN A 159 9.19 -0.72 7.25
N GLY A 160 10.36 -1.09 6.76
CA GLY A 160 10.63 -1.27 5.33
C GLY A 160 10.77 -2.73 4.96
N ASP A 161 10.17 -3.12 3.84
CA ASP A 161 10.31 -4.48 3.30
C ASP A 161 9.97 -4.53 1.81
N ALA A 162 10.22 -5.70 1.18
CA ALA A 162 9.95 -5.95 -0.21
C ALA A 162 9.08 -7.20 -0.41
N SER A 163 8.25 -7.18 -1.45
CA SER A 163 7.41 -8.31 -1.84
C SER A 163 7.35 -8.46 -3.35
N PRO A 164 7.33 -9.69 -3.88
CA PRO A 164 7.08 -9.90 -5.29
C PRO A 164 5.71 -9.37 -5.71
N GLY A 165 5.64 -8.67 -6.84
CA GLY A 165 4.42 -8.08 -7.42
C GLY A 165 3.93 -8.81 -8.68
N PRO A 166 3.08 -8.13 -9.49
CA PRO A 166 2.60 -8.64 -10.77
C PRO A 166 3.70 -8.70 -11.84
N TRP A 167 3.38 -9.27 -12.99
CA TRP A 167 4.27 -9.35 -14.13
C TRP A 167 4.01 -8.17 -15.10
N LEU A 168 5.05 -7.50 -15.53
CA LEU A 168 5.04 -6.49 -16.57
C LEU A 168 6.02 -6.90 -17.68
N HIS A 169 5.56 -7.06 -18.92
CA HIS A 169 6.37 -7.46 -20.09
C HIS A 169 7.25 -8.71 -19.87
N GLY A 170 6.74 -9.70 -19.13
CA GLY A 170 7.50 -10.93 -18.84
C GLY A 170 8.54 -10.79 -17.72
N GLN A 171 8.61 -9.62 -17.07
CA GLN A 171 9.42 -9.38 -15.88
C GLN A 171 8.53 -9.23 -14.64
N ARG A 172 8.88 -9.92 -13.56
CA ARG A 172 8.17 -9.81 -12.29
C ARG A 172 8.59 -8.53 -11.57
N LEU A 173 7.62 -7.67 -11.28
CA LEU A 173 7.84 -6.46 -10.51
C LEU A 173 8.15 -6.78 -9.04
N GLN A 174 8.86 -5.87 -8.38
CA GLN A 174 9.12 -5.92 -6.94
C GLN A 174 8.47 -4.72 -6.28
N LEU A 175 7.63 -4.99 -5.29
CA LEU A 175 7.01 -3.97 -4.46
C LEU A 175 7.92 -3.68 -3.27
N TYR A 176 8.37 -2.44 -3.14
CA TYR A 176 8.98 -1.94 -1.91
C TYR A 176 7.98 -1.08 -1.16
N LEU A 177 8.00 -1.16 0.17
CA LEU A 177 7.03 -0.49 1.01
C LEU A 177 7.68 -0.02 2.30
N TRP A 178 7.29 1.18 2.73
CA TRP A 178 7.54 1.72 4.06
C TRP A 178 6.22 1.98 4.77
N LEU A 179 6.12 1.46 5.99
CA LEU A 179 4.93 1.53 6.84
C LEU A 179 5.27 2.26 8.13
N ASP A 180 4.52 3.27 8.50
CA ASP A 180 4.53 3.79 9.88
C ASP A 180 3.86 2.78 10.79
N VAL A 181 4.63 2.29 11.77
CA VAL A 181 4.22 1.14 12.60
C VAL A 181 3.12 1.52 13.59
N TYR A 182 3.04 2.77 14.01
CA TYR A 182 2.01 3.26 14.92
C TYR A 182 0.68 3.47 14.20
N SER A 183 0.67 4.35 13.23
CA SER A 183 -0.54 4.75 12.50
C SER A 183 -1.08 3.69 11.54
N ARG A 184 -0.23 2.76 11.08
CA ARG A 184 -0.48 1.82 9.97
C ARG A 184 -0.54 2.53 8.60
N ALA A 185 -0.12 3.77 8.52
CA ALA A 185 -0.04 4.50 7.26
C ALA A 185 1.05 3.91 6.35
N ILE A 186 0.71 3.67 5.11
CA ILE A 186 1.68 3.40 4.07
C ILE A 186 2.29 4.74 3.68
N VAL A 187 3.51 5.01 4.17
CA VAL A 187 4.21 6.28 3.89
C VAL A 187 4.87 6.28 2.52
N ALA A 188 5.26 5.11 2.01
CA ALA A 188 5.60 4.91 0.60
C ALA A 188 5.38 3.46 0.21
N ALA A 189 4.91 3.22 -1.00
CA ALA A 189 5.01 1.92 -1.66
C ALA A 189 5.09 2.13 -3.18
N ARG A 190 5.96 1.35 -3.82
CA ARG A 190 6.19 1.47 -5.26
C ARG A 190 6.68 0.15 -5.83
N TYR A 191 6.23 -0.16 -7.04
CA TYR A 191 6.78 -1.25 -7.85
C TYR A 191 8.03 -0.81 -8.60
N TYR A 192 8.98 -1.74 -8.71
CA TYR A 192 10.25 -1.58 -9.45
C TYR A 192 10.51 -2.84 -10.27
N LEU A 193 11.38 -2.71 -11.28
CA LEU A 193 11.72 -3.81 -12.19
C LEU A 193 12.61 -4.89 -11.55
N ASN A 194 13.25 -4.61 -10.42
CA ASN A 194 14.18 -5.54 -9.79
C ASN A 194 14.30 -5.38 -8.27
N GLN A 195 14.83 -6.42 -7.61
CA GLN A 195 15.17 -6.43 -6.18
C GLN A 195 16.57 -5.87 -5.97
N ARG A 196 16.71 -4.55 -5.82
CA ARG A 196 18.00 -3.91 -5.59
C ARG A 196 17.89 -2.80 -4.57
N LEU A 197 19.02 -2.50 -3.93
CA LEU A 197 19.12 -1.42 -2.97
C LEU A 197 18.70 -0.06 -3.54
N PRO A 198 19.06 0.33 -4.79
CA PRO A 198 18.57 1.61 -5.33
C PRO A 198 17.05 1.78 -5.31
N ALA A 199 16.30 0.71 -5.59
CA ALA A 199 14.85 0.74 -5.54
C ALA A 199 14.30 0.94 -4.12
N PHE A 200 14.95 0.32 -3.13
CA PHE A 200 14.58 0.47 -1.73
C PHE A 200 14.91 1.88 -1.21
N ASP A 201 16.07 2.41 -1.59
CA ASP A 201 16.49 3.77 -1.25
C ASP A 201 15.55 4.82 -1.87
N ASP A 202 15.16 4.67 -3.15
CA ASP A 202 14.20 5.56 -3.79
C ASP A 202 12.83 5.53 -3.06
N CYS A 203 12.39 4.36 -2.63
CA CYS A 203 11.15 4.25 -1.86
C CYS A 203 11.25 4.97 -0.50
N LEU A 204 12.39 4.86 0.20
CA LEU A 204 12.65 5.59 1.45
C LEU A 204 12.75 7.08 1.23
N TRP A 205 13.47 7.51 0.20
CA TRP A 205 13.59 8.92 -0.16
C TRP A 205 12.22 9.58 -0.34
N ARG A 206 11.29 8.91 -1.07
CA ARG A 206 9.92 9.40 -1.29
C ARG A 206 9.12 9.52 -0.02
N ALA A 207 9.27 8.54 0.88
CA ALA A 207 8.61 8.58 2.18
C ALA A 207 9.10 9.80 2.99
N ILE A 208 10.42 10.00 3.07
CA ILE A 208 11.03 11.10 3.83
C ILE A 208 10.71 12.45 3.19
N ALA A 209 10.79 12.55 1.87
CA ALA A 209 10.47 13.79 1.16
C ALA A 209 9.05 14.28 1.46
N ARG A 210 8.11 13.37 1.64
CA ARG A 210 6.69 13.72 1.89
C ARG A 210 6.35 13.86 3.37
N TYR A 211 6.84 12.95 4.22
CA TYR A 211 6.39 12.84 5.61
C TYR A 211 7.44 13.26 6.63
N GLY A 212 8.69 13.45 6.20
CA GLY A 212 9.82 13.75 7.09
C GLY A 212 10.54 12.51 7.59
N VAL A 213 11.47 12.71 8.52
CA VAL A 213 12.41 11.69 8.99
C VAL A 213 11.82 10.94 10.18
N PRO A 214 11.71 9.58 10.15
CA PRO A 214 11.31 8.80 11.32
C PRO A 214 12.46 8.70 12.33
N GLN A 215 12.16 8.41 13.59
CA GLN A 215 13.16 8.19 14.62
C GLN A 215 13.95 6.89 14.39
N GLY A 216 13.26 5.84 13.92
CA GLY A 216 13.85 4.53 13.66
C GLY A 216 13.35 3.87 12.39
N ALA A 217 14.17 3.02 11.81
CA ALA A 217 13.87 2.20 10.65
C ALA A 217 14.12 0.72 10.95
N HIS A 218 13.08 -0.09 10.87
CA HIS A 218 13.16 -1.54 11.04
C HIS A 218 13.15 -2.24 9.68
N VAL A 219 14.25 -2.89 9.38
CA VAL A 219 14.48 -3.67 8.15
C VAL A 219 14.95 -5.07 8.49
N ASP A 220 14.95 -5.99 7.54
CA ASP A 220 15.53 -7.31 7.75
C ASP A 220 17.07 -7.30 7.67
N ASN A 221 17.68 -8.47 7.88
CA ASN A 221 19.12 -8.66 7.77
C ASN A 221 19.55 -9.03 6.34
N GLY A 222 18.72 -8.82 5.33
CA GLY A 222 19.06 -9.04 3.93
C GLY A 222 20.24 -8.17 3.49
N SER A 223 21.06 -8.66 2.57
CA SER A 223 22.28 -7.98 2.11
C SER A 223 22.09 -6.52 1.67
N PRO A 224 20.95 -6.10 1.06
CA PRO A 224 20.73 -4.70 0.75
C PRO A 224 20.64 -3.80 2.00
N TYR A 225 20.00 -4.29 3.06
CA TYR A 225 19.66 -3.50 4.24
C TYR A 225 20.81 -3.34 5.25
N VAL A 226 21.88 -4.13 5.10
CA VAL A 226 23.13 -4.02 5.87
C VAL A 226 24.28 -3.40 5.05
N SER A 227 23.97 -2.86 3.86
CA SER A 227 24.97 -2.23 3.01
C SER A 227 25.53 -0.96 3.64
N ARG A 228 26.82 -0.66 3.39
CA ARG A 228 27.46 0.57 3.86
C ARG A 228 26.72 1.83 3.39
N HIS A 229 26.20 1.81 2.16
CA HIS A 229 25.44 2.92 1.61
C HIS A 229 24.17 3.18 2.43
N PHE A 230 23.34 2.17 2.63
CA PHE A 230 22.08 2.32 3.37
C PHE A 230 22.29 2.77 4.82
N LEU A 231 23.26 2.16 5.52
CA LEU A 231 23.59 2.55 6.89
C LEU A 231 24.11 4.00 6.99
N ARG A 232 24.87 4.45 5.98
CA ARG A 232 25.30 5.84 5.89
C ARG A 232 24.09 6.78 5.70
N VAL A 233 23.17 6.46 4.78
CA VAL A 233 21.95 7.25 4.57
C VAL A 233 21.16 7.39 5.87
N LEU A 234 20.98 6.29 6.61
CA LEU A 234 20.30 6.34 7.91
C LEU A 234 21.04 7.21 8.92
N ALA A 235 22.38 7.10 8.99
CA ALA A 235 23.21 7.88 9.91
C ALA A 235 23.17 9.38 9.57
N ASP A 236 23.29 9.74 8.28
CA ASP A 236 23.24 11.13 7.81
C ASP A 236 21.86 11.78 8.09
N LEU A 237 20.80 10.98 8.17
CA LEU A 237 19.45 11.43 8.52
C LEU A 237 19.14 11.32 10.02
N GLY A 238 20.04 10.79 10.84
CA GLY A 238 19.79 10.55 12.27
C GLY A 238 18.74 9.46 12.54
N ILE A 239 18.50 8.56 11.59
CA ILE A 239 17.55 7.46 11.74
C ILE A 239 18.24 6.27 12.42
N GLN A 240 17.68 5.80 13.54
CA GLN A 240 18.21 4.63 14.24
C GLN A 240 17.87 3.33 13.47
N PRO A 241 18.86 2.57 12.96
CA PRO A 241 18.61 1.28 12.35
C PRO A 241 18.23 0.25 13.43
N ILE A 242 17.12 -0.46 13.18
CA ILE A 242 16.67 -1.56 14.02
C ILE A 242 16.65 -2.81 13.15
N HIS A 243 17.50 -3.77 13.46
CA HIS A 243 17.58 -5.03 12.74
C HIS A 243 16.77 -6.10 13.47
N ALA A 244 16.05 -6.93 12.71
CA ALA A 244 15.37 -8.08 13.27
C ALA A 244 16.39 -9.06 13.87
N ALA A 245 16.15 -9.52 15.11
CA ALA A 245 17.01 -10.56 15.69
C ALA A 245 16.98 -11.83 14.82
N PRO A 246 18.14 -12.48 14.57
CA PRO A 246 18.20 -13.67 13.76
C PRO A 246 17.22 -14.74 14.26
N ARG A 247 16.43 -15.31 13.35
CA ARG A 247 15.41 -16.35 13.62
C ARG A 247 14.26 -15.96 14.54
N GLN A 248 14.05 -14.66 14.82
CA GLN A 248 12.86 -14.19 15.54
C GLN A 248 11.96 -13.38 14.58
N PRO A 249 10.87 -13.95 14.05
CA PRO A 249 9.96 -13.27 13.12
C PRO A 249 9.05 -12.23 13.81
N THR A 250 9.35 -11.84 15.04
CA THR A 250 8.45 -11.12 15.94
C THR A 250 8.21 -9.64 15.63
N GLY A 251 8.89 -9.05 14.65
CA GLY A 251 8.76 -7.62 14.33
C GLY A 251 7.97 -7.28 13.05
N LYS A 252 7.98 -8.14 12.05
CA LYS A 252 7.53 -7.82 10.67
C LYS A 252 6.07 -8.13 10.34
N GLY A 253 5.33 -8.76 11.23
CA GLY A 253 3.94 -9.16 10.96
C GLY A 253 2.98 -8.03 10.55
N ARG A 254 3.37 -6.75 10.75
CA ARG A 254 2.58 -5.59 10.34
C ARG A 254 2.78 -5.27 8.87
N VAL A 255 4.00 -5.15 8.42
CA VAL A 255 4.32 -4.92 7.00
C VAL A 255 3.91 -6.12 6.14
N GLU A 256 4.10 -7.35 6.60
CA GLU A 256 3.61 -8.56 5.94
C GLU A 256 2.08 -8.54 5.74
N ARG A 257 1.34 -8.05 6.73
CA ARG A 257 -0.11 -7.88 6.63
C ARG A 257 -0.49 -6.84 5.59
N VAL A 258 0.25 -5.74 5.48
CA VAL A 258 0.02 -4.71 4.46
C VAL A 258 0.30 -5.28 3.07
N PHE A 259 1.40 -6.02 2.87
CA PHE A 259 1.64 -6.71 1.60
C PHE A 259 0.49 -7.64 1.22
N ARG A 260 0.01 -8.44 2.17
CA ARG A 260 -1.17 -9.27 1.93
C ARG A 260 -2.39 -8.45 1.56
N THR A 261 -2.62 -7.31 2.21
CA THR A 261 -3.72 -6.41 1.89
C THR A 261 -3.61 -5.88 0.47
N ILE A 262 -2.41 -5.47 0.04
CA ILE A 262 -2.15 -5.04 -1.35
C ILE A 262 -2.41 -6.20 -2.33
N GLN A 263 -1.86 -7.38 -2.04
CA GLN A 263 -2.04 -8.59 -2.86
C GLN A 263 -3.50 -9.04 -2.96
N GLU A 264 -4.31 -8.81 -1.94
CA GLU A 264 -5.73 -9.19 -1.92
C GLU A 264 -6.67 -8.10 -2.46
N GLN A 265 -6.27 -6.83 -2.42
CA GLN A 265 -7.16 -5.71 -2.74
C GLN A 265 -6.75 -4.91 -3.99
N ALA A 266 -5.46 -4.68 -4.21
CA ALA A 266 -4.97 -3.90 -5.35
C ALA A 266 -4.47 -4.78 -6.50
N GLU A 267 -3.65 -5.80 -6.22
CA GLU A 267 -3.02 -6.62 -7.26
C GLU A 267 -4.00 -7.38 -8.16
N PRO A 268 -5.17 -7.87 -7.72
CA PRO A 268 -6.08 -8.53 -8.64
C PRO A 268 -6.52 -7.63 -9.80
N ALA A 269 -6.85 -6.37 -9.50
CA ALA A 269 -7.21 -5.40 -10.51
C ALA A 269 -6.01 -4.94 -11.35
N LEU A 270 -4.83 -4.78 -10.73
CA LEU A 270 -3.59 -4.48 -11.47
C LEU A 270 -3.24 -5.58 -12.48
N ARG A 271 -3.35 -6.85 -12.07
CA ARG A 271 -3.07 -8.00 -12.96
C ARG A 271 -4.05 -8.05 -14.13
N ASP A 272 -5.33 -7.85 -13.86
CA ASP A 272 -6.36 -7.81 -14.89
C ASP A 272 -6.08 -6.71 -15.93
N LEU A 273 -5.75 -5.47 -15.48
CA LEU A 273 -5.40 -4.36 -16.36
C LEU A 273 -4.11 -4.63 -17.17
N LEU A 274 -3.10 -5.28 -16.56
CA LEU A 274 -1.86 -5.67 -17.22
C LEU A 274 -2.09 -6.78 -18.26
N GLU A 275 -2.85 -7.81 -17.93
CA GLU A 275 -3.17 -8.93 -18.83
C GLU A 275 -3.97 -8.46 -20.04
N ARG A 276 -4.87 -7.49 -19.84
CA ARG A 276 -5.66 -6.87 -20.88
C ARG A 276 -4.91 -5.80 -21.68
N GLY A 277 -3.70 -5.40 -21.23
CA GLY A 277 -2.87 -4.42 -21.91
C GLY A 277 -3.38 -2.98 -21.81
N GLU A 278 -4.30 -2.67 -20.89
CA GLU A 278 -4.78 -1.31 -20.64
C GLU A 278 -3.71 -0.46 -19.93
N ILE A 279 -2.90 -1.10 -19.10
CA ILE A 279 -1.67 -0.52 -18.56
C ILE A 279 -0.47 -1.30 -19.08
N THR A 280 0.54 -0.59 -19.54
CA THR A 280 1.73 -1.16 -20.18
C THR A 280 3.02 -0.56 -19.67
N THR A 281 2.98 0.37 -18.73
CA THR A 281 4.17 1.06 -18.21
C THR A 281 4.25 0.92 -16.70
N LEU A 282 5.46 0.95 -16.17
CA LEU A 282 5.71 0.93 -14.73
C LEU A 282 5.09 2.14 -14.03
N GLU A 283 5.10 3.29 -14.70
CA GLU A 283 4.49 4.53 -14.21
C GLU A 283 2.97 4.39 -14.04
N ALA A 284 2.28 3.79 -15.02
CA ALA A 284 0.84 3.55 -14.94
C ALA A 284 0.49 2.59 -13.78
N VAL A 285 1.27 1.50 -13.60
CA VAL A 285 1.12 0.58 -12.47
C VAL A 285 1.27 1.33 -11.14
N ASN A 286 2.32 2.15 -11.03
CA ASN A 286 2.58 2.92 -9.82
C ASN A 286 1.56 4.03 -9.57
N GLY A 287 1.03 4.65 -10.62
CA GLY A 287 -0.06 5.63 -10.53
C GLY A 287 -1.33 5.02 -9.91
N LEU A 288 -1.69 3.81 -10.33
CA LEU A 288 -2.84 3.08 -9.77
C LEU A 288 -2.59 2.64 -8.32
N LEU A 289 -1.38 2.15 -8.02
CA LEU A 289 -0.99 1.80 -6.66
C LEU A 289 -1.07 3.04 -5.73
N ALA A 290 -0.58 4.19 -6.18
CA ALA A 290 -0.62 5.43 -5.41
C ALA A 290 -2.05 5.87 -5.07
N ARG A 291 -2.99 5.77 -6.02
CA ARG A 291 -4.42 6.02 -5.79
C ARG A 291 -5.01 5.07 -4.75
N TRP A 292 -4.66 3.79 -4.84
CA TRP A 292 -5.08 2.79 -3.87
C TRP A 292 -4.52 3.05 -2.46
N ILE A 293 -3.23 3.46 -2.35
CA ILE A 293 -2.60 3.82 -1.07
C ILE A 293 -3.30 5.01 -0.43
N GLU A 294 -3.65 6.03 -1.22
CA GLU A 294 -4.36 7.20 -0.75
C GLU A 294 -5.74 6.82 -0.19
N ASP A 295 -6.47 5.95 -0.88
CA ASP A 295 -7.75 5.42 -0.42
C ASP A 295 -7.57 4.54 0.84
N TYR A 296 -6.56 3.66 0.88
CA TYR A 296 -6.24 2.84 2.05
C TYR A 296 -5.96 3.69 3.30
N ASN A 297 -5.14 4.75 3.18
CA ASN A 297 -4.76 5.58 4.30
C ASN A 297 -5.90 6.47 4.82
N ARG A 298 -6.94 6.70 4.02
CA ARG A 298 -8.15 7.48 4.40
C ARG A 298 -9.28 6.63 4.97
N ARG A 299 -9.24 5.31 4.78
CA ARG A 299 -10.27 4.42 5.31
C ARG A 299 -9.96 4.00 6.75
N PRO A 300 -10.98 3.82 7.63
CA PRO A 300 -10.77 3.27 8.96
C PRO A 300 -10.06 1.92 8.91
N HIS A 301 -8.91 1.83 9.56
CA HIS A 301 -8.11 0.61 9.60
C HIS A 301 -8.73 -0.42 10.55
N GLY A 302 -8.75 -1.69 10.15
CA GLY A 302 -9.42 -2.77 10.88
C GLY A 302 -8.97 -2.99 12.34
N THR A 303 -7.74 -2.59 12.68
CA THR A 303 -7.19 -2.71 14.04
C THR A 303 -7.34 -1.43 14.85
N THR A 304 -6.96 -0.27 14.29
CA THR A 304 -6.98 1.02 15.00
C THR A 304 -8.36 1.65 15.02
N LYS A 305 -9.26 1.25 14.13
CA LYS A 305 -10.60 1.81 13.93
C LYS A 305 -10.63 3.27 13.45
N GLN A 306 -9.48 3.84 13.21
CA GLN A 306 -9.27 5.20 12.68
C GLN A 306 -8.55 5.13 11.35
N PRO A 307 -8.72 6.11 10.46
CA PRO A 307 -7.91 6.25 9.26
C PRO A 307 -6.42 6.35 9.62
N PRO A 308 -5.53 5.65 8.90
CA PRO A 308 -4.09 5.78 9.12
C PRO A 308 -3.57 7.22 9.06
N TYR A 309 -4.10 8.06 8.19
CA TYR A 309 -3.71 9.46 8.10
C TYR A 309 -4.07 10.28 9.33
N ASP A 310 -5.22 10.04 9.95
CA ASP A 310 -5.62 10.75 11.17
C ASP A 310 -4.65 10.44 12.33
N LEU A 311 -4.15 9.19 12.40
CA LEU A 311 -3.17 8.77 13.39
C LEU A 311 -1.74 9.21 13.08
N LEU A 312 -1.39 9.33 11.79
CA LEU A 312 -0.07 9.82 11.37
C LEU A 312 0.07 11.32 11.64
N GLY A 313 -1.03 12.06 11.51
CA GLY A 313 -1.08 13.52 11.60
C GLY A 313 -0.61 14.22 10.32
N GLU A 314 -0.49 15.55 10.41
CA GLU A 314 -0.08 16.37 9.27
C GLU A 314 1.34 16.02 8.79
N PRO A 315 1.51 15.81 7.47
CA PRO A 315 2.82 15.58 6.89
C PRO A 315 3.79 16.74 7.21
N ARG A 316 5.01 16.40 7.60
CA ARG A 316 6.11 17.35 7.79
C ARG A 316 7.21 17.05 6.78
N PRO A 317 7.07 17.50 5.52
CA PRO A 317 8.03 17.23 4.47
C PRO A 317 9.45 17.60 4.88
N TYR A 318 10.44 16.87 4.36
CA TYR A 318 11.84 17.22 4.57
C TYR A 318 12.12 18.61 3.99
N PRO A 319 12.69 19.56 4.77
CA PRO A 319 12.71 20.98 4.39
C PRO A 319 13.62 21.27 3.19
N ASP A 320 14.70 20.51 3.03
CA ASP A 320 15.71 20.70 1.98
C ASP A 320 15.80 19.43 1.11
N LEU A 321 15.02 19.39 0.04
CA LEU A 321 15.02 18.25 -0.90
C LEU A 321 16.34 18.08 -1.66
N ARG A 322 17.11 19.17 -1.84
CA ARG A 322 18.46 19.11 -2.43
C ARG A 322 19.39 18.34 -1.50
N ARG A 323 19.44 18.75 -0.23
CA ARG A 323 20.25 18.07 0.79
C ARG A 323 19.83 16.61 0.95
N LEU A 324 18.52 16.33 0.93
CA LEU A 324 18.01 14.97 0.94
C LEU A 324 18.53 14.16 -0.26
N GLY A 325 18.50 14.75 -1.46
CA GLY A 325 19.04 14.13 -2.68
C GLY A 325 20.54 13.81 -2.54
N GLU A 326 21.34 14.73 -2.02
CA GLU A 326 22.79 14.54 -1.79
C GLU A 326 23.09 13.39 -0.81
N ILE A 327 22.28 13.24 0.24
CA ILE A 327 22.39 12.13 1.21
C ILE A 327 22.19 10.78 0.51
N PHE A 328 21.25 10.69 -0.42
CA PHE A 328 20.95 9.46 -1.14
C PHE A 328 21.84 9.19 -2.36
N LEU A 329 22.80 10.05 -2.69
CA LEU A 329 23.76 9.76 -3.76
C LEU A 329 24.57 8.51 -3.44
N TRP A 330 24.68 7.64 -4.42
CA TRP A 330 25.55 6.48 -4.40
C TRP A 330 26.99 6.90 -4.61
N ARG A 331 27.92 6.18 -4.03
CA ARG A 331 29.37 6.49 -4.08
C ARG A 331 30.13 5.25 -4.48
N GLU A 332 30.96 5.38 -5.52
CA GLU A 332 31.88 4.36 -5.97
C GLU A 332 33.26 4.94 -6.23
N GLU A 333 34.29 4.24 -5.81
CA GLU A 333 35.67 4.62 -6.14
C GLU A 333 35.96 4.28 -7.59
N ARG A 334 36.49 5.22 -8.34
CA ARG A 334 36.94 5.07 -9.71
C ARG A 334 38.33 5.62 -9.88
N LYS A 335 39.13 5.02 -10.79
CA LYS A 335 40.41 5.56 -11.21
C LYS A 335 40.18 6.46 -12.42
N VAL A 336 40.73 7.64 -12.39
CA VAL A 336 40.74 8.57 -13.52
C VAL A 336 41.70 8.04 -14.60
N THR A 337 41.22 7.93 -15.81
CA THR A 337 42.00 7.43 -16.96
C THR A 337 43.00 8.49 -17.43
N LYS A 338 43.95 8.07 -18.30
CA LYS A 338 44.89 9.00 -18.96
C LYS A 338 44.22 10.01 -19.89
N ARG A 339 42.90 9.82 -20.17
CA ARG A 339 42.10 10.75 -21.01
C ARG A 339 41.36 11.78 -20.15
N GLY A 340 41.60 11.87 -18.87
CA GLY A 340 40.84 12.74 -17.97
C GLY A 340 39.40 12.31 -17.81
N GLU A 341 39.13 11.00 -17.76
CA GLU A 341 37.75 10.48 -17.69
C GLU A 341 37.59 9.44 -16.57
N VAL A 342 36.38 9.40 -15.99
CA VAL A 342 35.92 8.29 -15.15
C VAL A 342 34.81 7.53 -15.86
N SER A 343 34.78 6.21 -15.73
CA SER A 343 33.71 5.37 -16.29
C SER A 343 32.75 4.94 -15.20
N LEU A 344 31.43 5.10 -15.46
CA LEU A 344 30.36 4.67 -14.56
C LEU A 344 29.14 4.19 -15.37
N GLY A 345 28.68 2.97 -15.08
CA GLY A 345 27.47 2.42 -15.73
C GLY A 345 27.54 2.33 -17.26
N GLY A 346 28.75 2.26 -17.85
CA GLY A 346 28.96 2.27 -19.29
C GLY A 346 29.10 3.67 -19.90
N ASN A 347 28.92 4.71 -19.14
CA ASN A 347 29.13 6.10 -19.57
C ASN A 347 30.54 6.57 -19.16
N HIS A 348 31.04 7.61 -19.86
CA HIS A 348 32.30 8.27 -19.59
C HIS A 348 32.06 9.74 -19.22
N TYR A 349 32.72 10.21 -18.17
CA TYR A 349 32.56 11.56 -17.65
C TYR A 349 33.92 12.24 -17.59
N ALA A 350 33.99 13.45 -18.14
CA ALA A 350 35.19 14.25 -18.11
C ALA A 350 35.43 14.79 -16.72
N VAL A 351 36.68 14.72 -16.27
CA VAL A 351 37.14 15.26 -14.99
C VAL A 351 38.39 16.13 -15.22
N PRO A 352 38.70 17.05 -14.30
CA PRO A 352 39.90 17.89 -14.38
C PRO A 352 41.20 17.10 -14.56
N ASP A 353 42.13 17.63 -15.33
CA ASP A 353 43.37 16.97 -15.74
C ASP A 353 44.31 16.68 -14.55
N ASP A 354 44.26 17.49 -13.50
CA ASP A 354 45.00 17.30 -12.26
C ASP A 354 44.62 16.04 -11.49
N LEU A 355 43.45 15.43 -11.82
CA LEU A 355 43.00 14.20 -11.21
C LEU A 355 43.43 12.94 -11.98
N VAL A 356 44.10 13.08 -13.13
CA VAL A 356 44.54 11.97 -13.96
C VAL A 356 45.41 10.99 -13.19
N GLY A 357 45.04 9.72 -13.22
CA GLY A 357 45.72 8.63 -12.52
C GLY A 357 45.35 8.45 -11.05
N LEU A 358 44.64 9.41 -10.45
CA LEU A 358 44.17 9.32 -9.08
C LEU A 358 42.93 8.42 -8.95
N ARG A 359 42.67 7.95 -7.75
CA ARG A 359 41.40 7.36 -7.34
C ARG A 359 40.50 8.46 -6.76
N VAL A 360 39.31 8.59 -7.29
CA VAL A 360 38.31 9.57 -6.87
C VAL A 360 37.04 8.86 -6.46
N THR A 361 36.27 9.45 -5.57
CA THR A 361 34.92 9.01 -5.24
C THR A 361 33.94 9.66 -6.21
N VAL A 362 33.23 8.84 -6.97
CA VAL A 362 32.18 9.26 -7.87
C VAL A 362 30.85 9.11 -7.16
N ALA A 363 30.17 10.21 -6.89
CA ALA A 363 28.82 10.23 -6.34
C ALA A 363 27.80 10.41 -7.47
N PHE A 364 26.72 9.63 -7.46
CA PHE A 364 25.76 9.58 -8.56
C PHE A 364 24.39 9.12 -8.11
N HIS A 365 23.38 9.45 -8.93
CA HIS A 365 22.02 8.92 -8.77
C HIS A 365 21.80 7.70 -9.68
N PRO A 366 21.43 6.51 -9.15
CA PRO A 366 21.38 5.29 -9.95
C PRO A 366 20.29 5.26 -11.02
N PHE A 367 19.27 6.13 -10.91
CA PHE A 367 18.19 6.29 -11.90
C PHE A 367 18.40 7.50 -12.83
N ASP A 368 19.49 8.28 -12.63
CA ASP A 368 19.84 9.37 -13.52
C ASP A 368 21.37 9.53 -13.58
N LEU A 369 21.95 9.08 -14.68
CA LEU A 369 23.39 9.13 -14.93
C LEU A 369 23.79 10.27 -15.89
N ARG A 370 22.91 11.27 -16.09
CA ARG A 370 23.26 12.44 -16.90
C ARG A 370 24.31 13.30 -16.24
N GLU A 371 24.40 13.28 -14.93
CA GLU A 371 25.40 14.00 -14.14
C GLU A 371 25.96 13.09 -13.06
N VAL A 372 27.25 13.21 -12.79
CA VAL A 372 27.92 12.59 -11.66
C VAL A 372 28.79 13.62 -10.94
N TYR A 373 29.07 13.38 -9.67
CA TYR A 373 29.80 14.29 -8.81
C TYR A 373 31.10 13.62 -8.39
N ILE A 374 32.21 14.34 -8.54
CA ILE A 374 33.52 13.89 -8.06
C ILE A 374 33.73 14.52 -6.69
N GLU A 375 33.76 13.70 -5.66
CA GLU A 375 34.02 14.14 -4.28
C GLU A 375 35.54 14.08 -4.01
N LEU A 376 36.11 15.22 -3.68
CA LEU A 376 37.46 15.41 -3.16
C LEU A 376 37.36 15.79 -1.68
N GLN A 377 38.48 15.80 -0.94
CA GLN A 377 38.46 16.01 0.51
C GLN A 377 37.62 17.21 0.96
N ASP A 378 37.70 18.34 0.21
CA ASP A 378 37.02 19.58 0.57
C ASP A 378 36.12 20.17 -0.54
N GLN A 379 35.98 19.49 -1.68
CA GLN A 379 35.25 19.99 -2.84
C GLN A 379 34.49 18.89 -3.55
N THR A 380 33.34 19.26 -4.11
CA THR A 380 32.57 18.40 -5.02
C THR A 380 32.53 19.06 -6.39
N ILE A 381 33.00 18.34 -7.41
CA ILE A 381 33.04 18.79 -8.79
C ILE A 381 31.95 18.03 -9.57
N THR A 382 31.09 18.75 -10.30
CA THR A 382 30.16 18.12 -11.22
C THR A 382 30.91 17.70 -12.48
N ALA A 383 30.92 16.41 -12.77
CA ALA A 383 31.52 15.89 -14.00
C ALA A 383 30.44 15.71 -15.09
N GLN A 384 30.73 16.24 -16.28
CA GLN A 384 29.83 16.15 -17.43
C GLN A 384 30.16 14.92 -18.28
N PRO A 385 29.18 14.34 -18.98
CA PRO A 385 29.44 13.27 -19.91
C PRO A 385 30.45 13.70 -21.00
N ALA A 386 31.51 12.95 -21.14
CA ALA A 386 32.54 13.17 -22.19
C ALA A 386 32.03 12.79 -23.57
N LEU A 387 31.03 11.93 -23.66
CA LEU A 387 30.33 11.48 -24.87
C LEU A 387 28.83 11.50 -24.57
N PRO A 388 27.94 11.47 -25.59
CA PRO A 388 26.52 11.31 -25.39
C PRO A 388 26.23 10.15 -24.44
N VAL A 389 25.37 10.38 -23.45
CA VAL A 389 25.04 9.39 -22.42
C VAL A 389 24.41 8.16 -23.06
N ALA A 390 25.12 7.03 -23.01
CA ALA A 390 24.67 5.77 -23.59
C ALA A 390 23.58 5.11 -22.70
N HIS A 391 23.67 5.32 -21.38
CA HIS A 391 22.74 4.78 -20.40
C HIS A 391 22.30 5.87 -19.43
N LEU A 392 21.02 6.25 -19.47
CA LEU A 392 20.43 7.25 -18.53
C LEU A 392 20.30 6.73 -17.11
N THR A 393 20.15 5.41 -16.96
CA THR A 393 20.09 4.72 -15.67
C THR A 393 21.11 3.60 -15.63
N LEU A 394 21.41 3.05 -14.48
CA LEU A 394 22.24 1.84 -14.41
C LEU A 394 21.63 0.75 -15.30
N PRO A 395 22.39 0.11 -16.20
CA PRO A 395 21.86 -0.80 -17.24
C PRO A 395 20.97 -1.93 -16.70
N LYS A 396 21.20 -2.33 -15.45
CA LYS A 396 20.39 -3.35 -14.76
C LYS A 396 19.04 -2.82 -14.22
N LEU A 397 18.75 -1.52 -14.37
CA LEU A 397 17.50 -0.87 -13.93
C LEU A 397 16.56 -0.51 -15.10
N THR A 398 16.96 -0.79 -16.35
CA THR A 398 16.17 -0.47 -17.56
C THR A 398 15.04 -1.47 -17.83
N GLU A 399 13.97 -0.98 -18.47
CA GLU A 399 12.82 -1.79 -18.90
C GLU A 399 13.13 -2.70 -20.10
N PRO A 400 12.61 -3.94 -20.13
CA PRO A 400 12.63 -4.79 -21.31
C PRO A 400 11.61 -4.32 -22.37
N ALA A 401 11.87 -4.58 -23.67
CA ALA A 401 11.03 -4.17 -24.79
C ALA A 401 9.62 -4.84 -24.81
N ARG A 402 8.59 -4.11 -25.27
CA ARG A 402 7.15 -4.41 -25.21
C ARG A 402 6.67 -5.63 -26.00
N ARG A 403 5.67 -6.37 -25.44
CA ARG A 403 4.71 -7.20 -26.18
C ARG A 403 3.25 -6.76 -25.87
N ARG A 404 2.40 -6.61 -26.91
CA ARG A 404 1.00 -6.15 -26.82
C ARG A 404 0.00 -7.27 -26.50
N ARG A 405 -0.99 -7.02 -25.63
CA ARG A 405 -2.29 -7.74 -25.50
C ARG A 405 -3.40 -6.83 -24.96
N THR A 406 -4.69 -7.16 -25.22
CA THR A 406 -5.88 -6.27 -25.07
C THR A 406 -6.93 -6.79 -24.09
N ALA A 407 -7.62 -5.85 -23.38
CA ALA A 407 -8.97 -5.78 -22.74
C ALA A 407 -9.13 -5.75 -21.18
N PRO A 408 -10.27 -5.31 -20.54
CA PRO A 408 -10.38 -4.21 -19.56
C PRO A 408 -10.51 -4.53 -18.03
N GLY A 409 -10.13 -3.62 -17.13
CA GLY A 409 -10.23 -3.74 -15.67
C GLY A 409 -10.63 -2.44 -14.94
N GLY A 410 -11.68 -2.48 -14.12
CA GLY A 410 -12.43 -1.29 -13.69
C GLY A 410 -12.11 -0.64 -12.33
N TYR A 411 -11.72 -1.40 -11.28
CA TYR A 411 -11.67 -0.85 -9.92
C TYR A 411 -10.61 0.24 -9.71
N LEU A 412 -9.35 -0.01 -10.11
CA LEU A 412 -8.28 0.98 -9.89
C LEU A 412 -8.41 2.21 -10.80
N GLN A 413 -9.02 2.04 -11.99
CA GLN A 413 -9.31 3.17 -12.88
C GLN A 413 -10.43 4.06 -12.36
N ALA A 414 -11.38 3.50 -11.62
CA ALA A 414 -12.51 4.24 -11.02
C ALA A 414 -12.12 5.00 -9.74
N LEU A 415 -10.92 4.81 -9.19
CA LEU A 415 -10.44 5.59 -8.05
C LEU A 415 -10.19 7.05 -8.48
N PRO A 416 -10.71 8.04 -7.73
CA PRO A 416 -10.55 9.44 -8.11
C PRO A 416 -9.09 9.86 -8.12
N GLU A 417 -8.69 10.60 -9.16
CA GLU A 417 -7.42 11.33 -9.17
C GLU A 417 -7.52 12.50 -8.20
N ARG A 418 -6.77 12.41 -7.08
CA ARG A 418 -6.73 13.50 -6.10
C ARG A 418 -5.37 14.18 -6.12
N PRO A 419 -5.30 15.53 -6.05
CA PRO A 419 -4.04 16.24 -5.87
C PRO A 419 -3.41 15.81 -4.54
N GLY A 420 -2.12 15.51 -4.54
CA GLY A 420 -1.39 15.02 -3.36
C GLY A 420 -0.85 13.60 -3.46
N THR A 421 -0.93 12.96 -4.63
CA THR A 421 -0.19 11.73 -4.93
C THR A 421 1.30 11.92 -4.63
N LEU A 422 1.97 10.83 -4.23
CA LEU A 422 3.42 10.78 -4.03
C LEU A 422 4.12 11.52 -5.15
N PRO A 423 5.11 12.40 -4.85
CA PRO A 423 5.84 13.10 -5.89
C PRO A 423 6.36 12.08 -6.89
N GLN A 424 6.07 12.30 -8.18
CA GLN A 424 6.71 11.52 -9.24
C GLN A 424 8.21 11.69 -9.04
N ALA A 425 8.98 10.60 -9.05
CA ALA A 425 10.41 10.73 -8.94
C ALA A 425 10.90 11.53 -10.12
N PRO A 426 11.57 12.64 -9.90
CA PRO A 426 12.39 13.22 -10.93
C PRO A 426 13.50 12.24 -11.29
N SER A 427 13.96 12.29 -12.50
CA SER A 427 15.12 11.53 -12.95
C SER A 427 16.40 11.84 -12.15
N ALA A 428 16.45 13.01 -11.49
CA ALA A 428 17.48 13.39 -10.52
C ALA A 428 16.84 14.07 -9.31
N TYR A 429 17.35 13.78 -8.13
CA TYR A 429 16.91 14.42 -6.87
C TYR A 429 17.56 15.79 -6.66
N VAL A 430 18.70 16.03 -7.30
CA VAL A 430 19.51 17.23 -7.07
C VAL A 430 19.43 18.16 -8.27
N LEU A 431 19.12 19.42 -8.02
CA LEU A 431 19.23 20.49 -8.99
C LEU A 431 20.61 21.15 -8.82
N SER A 432 21.59 20.80 -9.66
CA SER A 432 22.93 21.40 -9.66
C SER A 432 23.01 22.67 -10.49
N ASP A 433 24.09 23.45 -10.30
CA ASP A 433 24.38 24.66 -11.11
C ASP A 433 24.41 24.30 -12.61
N ALA A 434 25.11 23.22 -12.95
CA ALA A 434 25.24 22.76 -14.32
C ALA A 434 23.90 22.28 -14.90
N SER A 435 23.08 21.60 -14.09
CA SER A 435 21.78 21.14 -14.56
C SER A 435 20.80 22.29 -14.77
N LEU A 436 20.79 23.29 -13.89
CA LEU A 436 19.95 24.48 -14.07
C LEU A 436 20.46 25.36 -15.22
N ALA A 437 21.77 25.54 -15.34
CA ALA A 437 22.36 26.28 -16.46
C ALA A 437 22.05 25.62 -17.81
N ALA A 438 22.26 24.30 -17.92
CA ALA A 438 21.95 23.55 -19.14
C ALA A 438 20.46 23.61 -19.51
N LEU A 439 19.59 23.55 -18.50
CA LEU A 439 18.14 23.66 -18.66
C LEU A 439 17.73 25.04 -19.17
N LEU A 440 18.33 26.13 -18.61
CA LEU A 440 18.13 27.50 -19.06
C LEU A 440 18.67 27.72 -20.47
N GLN A 441 19.89 27.26 -20.75
CA GLN A 441 20.49 27.37 -22.09
C GLN A 441 19.66 26.65 -23.17
N GLY A 442 19.24 25.42 -22.88
CA GLY A 442 18.37 24.66 -23.79
C GLY A 442 17.00 25.31 -24.00
N ALA A 443 16.40 25.82 -22.94
CA ALA A 443 15.10 26.46 -23.01
C ALA A 443 15.10 27.83 -23.66
N LEU A 444 16.18 28.62 -23.46
CA LEU A 444 16.36 29.94 -24.08
C LEU A 444 16.96 29.85 -25.48
N GLY A 445 17.64 28.76 -25.85
CA GLY A 445 18.29 28.56 -27.13
C GLY A 445 19.58 29.37 -27.32
N ARG A 446 20.22 29.76 -26.20
CA ARG A 446 21.50 30.51 -26.22
C ARG A 446 22.38 30.07 -25.01
N GLU A 447 23.70 30.32 -25.15
CA GLU A 447 24.61 30.17 -24.01
C GLU A 447 24.39 31.26 -22.95
N LEU A 448 24.65 30.93 -21.69
CA LEU A 448 24.65 31.88 -20.60
C LEU A 448 26.02 32.51 -20.42
N HIS A 449 26.07 33.83 -20.17
CA HIS A 449 27.29 34.54 -19.86
C HIS A 449 27.78 34.23 -18.45
N VAL A 450 29.08 34.52 -18.16
CA VAL A 450 29.70 34.23 -16.86
C VAL A 450 28.90 34.84 -15.68
N GLU A 451 28.48 36.09 -15.84
CA GLU A 451 27.65 36.79 -14.82
C GLU A 451 26.27 36.14 -14.62
N GLU A 452 25.70 35.56 -15.66
CA GLU A 452 24.45 34.82 -15.59
C GLU A 452 24.62 33.46 -14.87
N LEU A 453 25.77 32.80 -15.06
CA LEU A 453 26.11 31.57 -14.33
C LEU A 453 26.28 31.83 -12.84
N ASP A 454 26.86 32.97 -12.45
CA ASP A 454 26.95 33.35 -11.03
C ASP A 454 25.56 33.63 -10.42
N LEU A 455 24.63 34.19 -11.21
CA LEU A 455 23.26 34.37 -10.77
C LEU A 455 22.52 33.02 -10.58
N VAL A 456 22.82 32.02 -11.43
CA VAL A 456 22.33 30.64 -11.27
C VAL A 456 22.86 30.05 -9.96
N ARG A 457 24.14 30.16 -9.68
CA ARG A 457 24.77 29.68 -8.44
C ARG A 457 24.14 30.33 -7.20
N LEU A 458 23.97 31.65 -7.24
CA LEU A 458 23.34 32.40 -6.14
C LEU A 458 21.89 31.96 -5.90
N THR A 459 21.16 31.65 -6.96
CA THR A 459 19.77 31.14 -6.83
C THR A 459 19.76 29.76 -6.15
N LEU A 460 20.71 28.90 -6.47
CA LEU A 460 20.80 27.56 -5.90
C LEU A 460 21.30 27.51 -4.46
N SER A 461 21.90 28.59 -3.95
CA SER A 461 22.24 28.69 -2.53
C SER A 461 21.05 29.00 -1.61
N ARG A 462 19.86 29.27 -2.16
CA ARG A 462 18.64 29.52 -1.39
C ARG A 462 17.97 28.22 -0.94
N PRO A 463 17.43 28.15 0.29
CA PRO A 463 16.65 27.00 0.73
C PRO A 463 15.30 26.88 0.00
N GLY A 464 14.78 25.67 -0.13
CA GLY A 464 13.44 25.41 -0.66
C GLY A 464 13.32 25.32 -2.18
N LEU A 465 14.41 25.05 -2.88
CA LEU A 465 14.40 24.85 -4.34
C LEU A 465 13.58 23.62 -4.75
N PRO A 466 12.88 23.68 -5.90
CA PRO A 466 12.14 22.54 -6.43
C PRO A 466 13.09 21.44 -6.94
N LEU A 467 12.55 20.24 -7.09
CA LEU A 467 13.24 19.15 -7.77
C LEU A 467 13.47 19.49 -9.25
N ARG A 468 14.50 18.89 -9.86
CA ARG A 468 14.88 19.17 -11.26
C ARG A 468 13.72 19.10 -12.25
N ALA A 469 12.90 18.05 -12.21
CA ALA A 469 11.75 17.91 -13.11
C ALA A 469 10.68 18.98 -12.89
N GLU A 470 10.48 19.43 -11.66
CA GLU A 470 9.56 20.50 -11.32
C GLU A 470 10.10 21.85 -11.78
N ALA A 471 11.40 22.10 -11.61
CA ALA A 471 12.10 23.29 -12.12
C ALA A 471 11.97 23.39 -13.65
N GLU A 472 12.19 22.28 -14.36
CA GLU A 472 12.05 22.21 -15.80
C GLU A 472 10.62 22.51 -16.25
N GLN A 473 9.63 21.91 -15.61
CA GLN A 473 8.22 22.12 -15.94
C GLN A 473 7.80 23.59 -15.71
N ARG A 474 8.22 24.19 -14.60
CA ARG A 474 7.95 25.60 -14.28
C ARG A 474 8.59 26.55 -15.30
N LEU A 475 9.88 26.30 -15.60
CA LEU A 475 10.63 27.11 -16.56
C LEU A 475 10.00 27.04 -17.95
N LEU A 476 9.73 25.85 -18.46
CA LEU A 476 9.10 25.68 -19.78
C LEU A 476 7.69 26.28 -19.82
N GLY A 477 6.92 26.13 -18.74
CA GLY A 477 5.61 26.78 -18.61
C GLY A 477 5.69 28.30 -18.59
N PHE A 478 6.69 28.88 -17.92
CA PHE A 478 6.92 30.31 -17.90
C PHE A 478 7.36 30.83 -19.28
N ILE A 479 8.32 30.19 -19.95
CA ILE A 479 8.80 30.58 -21.29
C ILE A 479 7.67 30.56 -22.32
N ARG A 480 6.79 29.58 -22.28
CA ARG A 480 5.61 29.52 -23.17
C ARG A 480 4.68 30.74 -23.01
N ARG A 481 4.57 31.29 -21.81
CA ARG A 481 3.70 32.45 -21.52
C ARG A 481 4.40 33.78 -21.73
N ALA A 482 5.66 33.89 -21.35
CA ALA A 482 6.39 35.16 -21.25
C ALA A 482 7.41 35.40 -22.39
N GLY A 483 7.68 34.38 -23.21
CA GLY A 483 8.70 34.45 -24.29
C GLY A 483 10.12 34.18 -23.80
N ARG A 484 11.12 34.41 -24.69
CA ARG A 484 12.54 34.10 -24.44
C ARG A 484 13.43 35.34 -24.25
N ASP A 485 12.86 36.55 -24.34
CA ASP A 485 13.59 37.81 -24.40
C ASP A 485 13.62 38.58 -23.08
N LEU A 486 13.36 37.91 -21.97
CA LEU A 486 13.38 38.50 -20.64
C LEU A 486 14.78 38.36 -19.99
N HIS A 487 15.05 39.20 -19.00
CA HIS A 487 16.26 39.07 -18.18
C HIS A 487 16.25 37.76 -17.39
N LEU A 488 17.45 37.13 -17.22
CA LEU A 488 17.60 35.79 -16.61
C LEU A 488 16.93 35.67 -15.23
N SER A 489 16.97 36.74 -14.45
CA SER A 489 16.34 36.76 -13.11
C SER A 489 14.85 36.38 -13.12
N ARG A 490 14.12 36.70 -14.20
CA ARG A 490 12.72 36.34 -14.35
C ARG A 490 12.51 34.85 -14.55
N TYR A 491 13.40 34.20 -15.29
CA TYR A 491 13.36 32.74 -15.48
C TYR A 491 13.77 32.00 -14.21
N LEU A 492 14.76 32.51 -13.48
CA LEU A 492 15.17 31.97 -12.19
C LEU A 492 14.06 32.12 -11.12
N ALA A 493 13.36 33.24 -11.09
CA ALA A 493 12.20 33.42 -10.22
C ALA A 493 11.06 32.46 -10.55
N ALA A 494 10.86 32.09 -11.81
CA ALA A 494 9.89 31.11 -12.21
C ALA A 494 10.24 29.66 -11.76
N VAL A 495 11.54 29.38 -11.61
CA VAL A 495 12.03 28.09 -11.10
C VAL A 495 11.86 28.00 -9.59
N THR A 496 12.07 29.10 -8.85
CA THR A 496 11.85 29.23 -7.42
C THR A 496 10.37 29.49 -7.11
N LYS A 497 9.91 29.21 -5.89
CA LYS A 497 8.51 29.45 -5.49
C LYS A 497 8.11 30.94 -5.37
N ASP A 498 9.07 31.84 -5.46
CA ASP A 498 8.87 33.30 -5.30
C ASP A 498 8.25 33.96 -6.56
N GLY A 499 7.50 33.23 -7.35
CA GLY A 499 6.92 33.66 -8.63
C GLY A 499 5.64 34.52 -8.53
N ASP A 500 5.41 35.23 -7.44
CA ASP A 500 4.46 36.33 -7.33
C ASP A 500 5.23 37.66 -7.13
N ILE A 501 5.84 38.14 -8.19
CA ILE A 501 6.18 39.56 -8.39
C ILE A 501 5.94 39.95 -9.86
#